data_e9d08532d9ed2432799cef28cfd98bfa
#
_entry.id   e9d08532d9ed2432799cef28cfd98bfa
#
_cell.length_a   1.000
_cell.length_b   1.000
_cell.length_c   1.000
_cell.angle_alpha   90.00
_cell.angle_beta   90.00
_cell.angle_gamma   90.00
#
_symmetry.space_group_name_H-M   'P 1'
#
loop_
_entity.id
_entity.type
_entity.pdbx_description
1 polymer ?
#
loop_
_entity_poly.entity_id
_entity_poly.type
_entity_poly.pdbx_seq_one_letter_code
_entity_poly.pdbx_strand_id
1 'polypeptide(L)'
;MMAKKKPIALSADPGDPEDFDVAREGIERGLKCRTIRMARTELGLSQDEFASRFRVPVGTLRDWEQARVTPPDFAVAYARVIAAMPDKVAEIVNAA
;
A
#
# COMPACT_ATOMS: atom_id res chain seq x y z
N MET A 1 -24.45 3.24 -23.11
CA MET A 1 -23.97 3.27 -22.84
C MET A 1 -23.56 3.26 -22.62
N MET A 2 -23.51 3.07 -22.56
CA MET A 2 -22.91 2.97 -22.27
C MET A 2 -22.39 2.87 -21.93
N ALA A 3 -22.59 2.60 -22.00
CA ALA A 3 -21.93 2.39 -21.64
C ALA A 3 -21.43 2.21 -21.53
N LYS A 4 -21.73 2.09 -21.73
CA LYS A 4 -21.10 1.88 -21.83
C LYS A 4 -20.37 1.74 -21.61
N LYS A 5 -20.45 1.65 -21.54
CA LYS A 5 -19.59 1.57 -21.58
C LYS A 5 -18.79 1.48 -21.27
N LYS A 6 -18.81 1.37 -21.16
CA LYS A 6 -17.83 1.25 -21.04
C LYS A 6 -16.93 1.45 -20.56
N PRO A 7 -16.98 1.68 -20.04
CA PRO A 7 -15.86 1.80 -19.81
C PRO A 7 -15.03 1.26 -19.09
N ILE A 8 -15.08 1.17 -18.53
CA ILE A 8 -14.32 0.78 -17.85
C ILE A 8 -13.89 -0.39 -17.99
N ALA A 9 -14.44 -0.88 -17.75
CA ALA A 9 -14.00 -2.07 -17.85
C ALA A 9 -13.49 -2.37 -19.11
N LEU A 10 -13.59 -1.63 -19.84
CA LEU A 10 -13.22 -1.80 -20.98
C LEU A 10 -12.01 -2.08 -21.31
N SER A 11 -11.30 -1.84 -20.50
CA SER A 11 -10.01 -1.92 -20.80
C SER A 11 -9.54 -3.29 -21.03
N ALA A 12 -9.86 -4.20 -20.27
CA ALA A 12 -9.32 -5.51 -20.42
C ALA A 12 -10.10 -6.28 -21.44
N ASP A 13 -9.42 -7.03 -22.27
CA ASP A 13 -10.06 -7.97 -23.16
C ASP A 13 -10.43 -9.19 -22.35
N PRO A 14 -11.70 -9.46 -22.18
CA PRO A 14 -12.08 -10.58 -21.32
C PRO A 14 -11.62 -11.92 -21.89
N GLY A 15 -11.27 -11.97 -23.14
CA GLY A 15 -10.76 -13.20 -23.69
C GLY A 15 -9.26 -13.37 -23.55
N ASP A 16 -8.58 -12.41 -22.91
CA ASP A 16 -7.13 -12.47 -22.79
C ASP A 16 -6.77 -12.73 -21.32
N PRO A 17 -6.38 -13.97 -20.99
CA PRO A 17 -6.03 -14.27 -19.61
C PRO A 17 -4.84 -13.50 -19.11
N GLU A 18 -3.93 -13.13 -19.99
CA GLU A 18 -2.76 -12.40 -19.60
C GLU A 18 -3.11 -11.01 -19.11
N ASP A 19 -3.98 -10.31 -19.82
CA ASP A 19 -4.46 -9.00 -19.37
C ASP A 19 -5.20 -9.12 -18.05
N PHE A 20 -5.98 -10.17 -17.90
CA PHE A 20 -6.71 -10.37 -16.66
C PHE A 20 -5.77 -10.59 -15.48
N ASP A 21 -4.71 -11.37 -15.67
CA ASP A 21 -3.74 -11.62 -14.61
C ASP A 21 -2.98 -10.36 -14.22
N VAL A 22 -2.59 -9.55 -15.21
CA VAL A 22 -1.91 -8.29 -14.93
C VAL A 22 -2.82 -7.36 -14.15
N ALA A 23 -4.11 -7.32 -14.50
CA ALA A 23 -5.06 -6.47 -13.78
C ALA A 23 -5.20 -6.91 -12.32
N ARG A 24 -5.23 -8.24 -12.10
CA ARG A 24 -5.35 -8.75 -10.73
C ARG A 24 -4.13 -8.37 -9.90
N GLU A 25 -2.95 -8.56 -10.46
CA GLU A 25 -1.72 -8.22 -9.76
C GLU A 25 -1.66 -6.73 -9.45
N GLY A 26 -2.12 -5.91 -10.40
CA GLY A 26 -2.14 -4.48 -10.19
C GLY A 26 -3.09 -4.07 -9.09
N ILE A 27 -4.24 -4.73 -9.00
CA ILE A 27 -5.21 -4.45 -7.95
C ILE A 27 -4.64 -4.84 -6.59
N GLU A 28 -4.02 -6.01 -6.50
CA GLU A 28 -3.44 -6.47 -5.24
C GLU A 28 -2.33 -5.53 -4.78
N ARG A 29 -1.46 -5.13 -5.71
CA ARG A 29 -0.40 -4.19 -5.37
C ARG A 29 -0.98 -2.88 -4.88
N GLY A 30 -1.99 -2.37 -5.57
CA GLY A 30 -2.63 -1.12 -5.18
C GLY A 30 -3.24 -1.17 -3.81
N LEU A 31 -3.89 -2.29 -3.46
CA LEU A 31 -4.49 -2.43 -2.14
C LEU A 31 -3.44 -2.47 -1.04
N LYS A 32 -2.34 -3.17 -1.28
CA LYS A 32 -1.26 -3.24 -0.29
C LYS A 32 -0.59 -1.89 -0.11
N CYS A 33 -0.34 -1.20 -1.22
CA CYS A 33 0.27 0.13 -1.16
C CYS A 33 -0.66 1.11 -0.43
N ARG A 34 -1.95 1.01 -0.70
CA ARG A 34 -2.92 1.88 -0.06
C ARG A 34 -2.97 1.65 1.44
N THR A 35 -2.91 0.38 1.87
CA THR A 35 -2.93 0.08 3.29
C THR A 35 -1.77 0.77 4.00
N ILE A 36 -0.59 0.73 3.41
CA ILE A 36 0.59 1.36 4.01
C ILE A 36 0.44 2.88 4.02
N ARG A 37 0.00 3.46 2.90
CA ARG A 37 -0.16 4.91 2.82
C ARG A 37 -1.20 5.41 3.81
N MET A 38 -2.30 4.68 3.96
CA MET A 38 -3.36 5.09 4.86
C MET A 38 -2.93 5.04 6.31
N ALA A 39 -2.12 4.05 6.69
CA ALA A 39 -1.59 4.00 8.05
C ALA A 39 -0.83 5.28 8.37
N ARG A 40 -0.07 5.79 7.42
CA ARG A 40 0.68 7.02 7.61
C ARG A 40 -0.20 8.26 7.61
N THR A 41 -1.07 8.37 6.59
CA THR A 41 -1.85 9.59 6.42
C THR A 41 -2.88 9.77 7.53
N GLU A 42 -3.42 8.68 8.05
CA GLU A 42 -4.37 8.77 9.14
C GLU A 42 -3.73 9.26 10.43
N LEU A 43 -2.43 9.05 10.58
CA LEU A 43 -1.69 9.58 11.71
C LEU A 43 -1.22 11.02 11.49
N GLY A 44 -1.42 11.55 10.28
CA GLY A 44 -1.00 12.89 9.97
C GLY A 44 0.50 13.06 9.83
N LEU A 45 1.22 12.00 9.51
CA LEU A 45 2.68 12.03 9.46
C LEU A 45 3.18 12.13 8.03
N SER A 46 4.30 12.82 7.85
CA SER A 46 5.00 12.81 6.57
C SER A 46 5.68 11.46 6.38
N GLN A 47 6.19 11.22 5.19
CA GLN A 47 6.94 9.99 4.94
C GLN A 47 8.17 9.90 5.82
N ASP A 48 8.89 11.01 5.96
CA ASP A 48 10.08 11.02 6.81
C ASP A 48 9.73 10.79 8.27
N GLU A 49 8.67 11.40 8.75
CA GLU A 49 8.24 11.23 10.14
C GLU A 49 7.81 9.80 10.41
N PHE A 50 7.04 9.22 9.52
CA PHE A 50 6.58 7.85 9.68
C PHE A 50 7.76 6.88 9.65
N ALA A 51 8.64 7.07 8.67
CA ALA A 51 9.80 6.19 8.52
C ALA A 51 10.68 6.23 9.77
N SER A 52 10.94 7.42 10.29
CA SER A 52 11.76 7.56 11.49
C SER A 52 11.08 6.96 12.70
N ARG A 53 9.79 7.23 12.87
CA ARG A 53 9.07 6.82 14.07
C ARG A 53 8.91 5.31 14.15
N PHE A 54 8.69 4.66 13.01
CA PHE A 54 8.41 3.23 13.00
C PHE A 54 9.55 2.41 12.42
N ARG A 55 10.71 3.04 12.22
CA ARG A 55 11.95 2.36 11.85
C ARG A 55 11.85 1.68 10.51
N VAL A 56 11.25 2.35 9.55
CA VAL A 56 11.17 1.88 8.17
C VAL A 56 12.11 2.73 7.33
N PRO A 57 12.95 2.14 6.47
CA PRO A 57 13.76 2.97 5.59
C PRO A 57 12.87 3.83 4.71
N VAL A 58 13.16 5.14 4.65
CA VAL A 58 12.24 6.05 3.96
C VAL A 58 12.18 5.76 2.46
N GLY A 59 13.28 5.32 1.86
CA GLY A 59 13.27 4.95 0.45
C GLY A 59 12.36 3.77 0.19
N THR A 60 12.39 2.79 1.09
CA THR A 60 11.52 1.63 1.00
C THR A 60 10.05 2.04 1.13
N LEU A 61 9.76 2.91 2.09
CA LEU A 61 8.40 3.40 2.26
C LEU A 61 7.90 4.12 1.01
N ARG A 62 8.74 4.96 0.42
CA ARG A 62 8.37 5.66 -0.81
C ARG A 62 8.08 4.69 -1.95
N ASP A 63 8.92 3.67 -2.10
CA ASP A 63 8.71 2.69 -3.14
C ASP A 63 7.40 1.95 -2.96
N TRP A 64 7.08 1.59 -1.72
CA TRP A 64 5.81 0.93 -1.43
C TRP A 64 4.62 1.85 -1.73
N GLU A 65 4.69 3.11 -1.30
CA GLU A 65 3.56 4.03 -1.49
C GLU A 65 3.36 4.41 -2.95
N GLN A 66 4.43 4.42 -3.73
CA GLN A 66 4.36 4.75 -5.15
C GLN A 66 4.14 3.52 -6.02
N ALA A 67 3.94 2.36 -5.41
CA ALA A 67 3.67 1.10 -6.10
C ALA A 67 4.79 0.69 -7.05
N ARG A 68 6.02 1.11 -6.77
CA ARG A 68 7.18 0.66 -7.54
C ARG A 68 7.50 -0.79 -7.23
N VAL A 69 7.23 -1.19 -6.00
CA VAL A 69 7.48 -2.54 -5.52
C VAL A 69 6.23 -2.97 -4.77
N THR A 70 5.80 -4.20 -4.95
CA THR A 70 4.69 -4.72 -4.17
C THR A 70 5.15 -4.94 -2.74
N PRO A 71 4.51 -4.30 -1.75
CA PRO A 71 4.93 -4.52 -0.37
C PRO A 71 4.76 -5.98 0.03
N PRO A 72 5.73 -6.53 0.76
CA PRO A 72 5.56 -7.89 1.27
C PRO A 72 4.47 -7.95 2.33
N ASP A 73 3.97 -9.13 2.57
CA ASP A 73 2.87 -9.31 3.51
C ASP A 73 3.21 -8.80 4.90
N PHE A 74 4.46 -8.96 5.34
CA PHE A 74 4.83 -8.49 6.68
C PHE A 74 4.75 -6.97 6.78
N ALA A 75 5.02 -6.27 5.68
CA ALA A 75 4.93 -4.81 5.68
C ALA A 75 3.48 -4.36 5.81
N VAL A 76 2.58 -5.04 5.12
CA VAL A 76 1.15 -4.74 5.23
C VAL A 76 0.67 -5.04 6.65
N ALA A 77 1.09 -6.16 7.22
CA ALA A 77 0.72 -6.52 8.59
C ALA A 77 1.27 -5.48 9.57
N TYR A 78 2.51 -5.04 9.37
CA TYR A 78 3.10 -4.02 10.23
C TYR A 78 2.31 -2.72 10.16
N ALA A 79 1.91 -2.32 8.96
CA ALA A 79 1.11 -1.11 8.80
C ALA A 79 -0.22 -1.22 9.55
N ARG A 80 -0.83 -2.38 9.56
CA ARG A 80 -2.08 -2.58 10.29
C ARG A 80 -1.88 -2.48 11.79
N VAL A 81 -0.79 -3.04 12.29
CA VAL A 81 -0.47 -2.95 13.72
C VAL A 81 -0.21 -1.50 14.10
N ILE A 82 0.53 -0.77 13.26
CA ILE A 82 0.78 0.65 13.51
C ILE A 82 -0.52 1.42 13.55
N ALA A 83 -1.43 1.16 12.62
CA ALA A 83 -2.69 1.89 12.57
C ALA A 83 -3.53 1.63 13.82
N ALA A 84 -3.45 0.42 14.36
CA ALA A 84 -4.23 0.05 15.54
C ALA A 84 -3.63 0.60 16.82
N MET A 85 -2.30 0.59 16.95
CA MET A 85 -1.62 0.95 18.19
C MET A 85 -0.35 1.74 17.93
N PRO A 86 -0.47 2.93 17.35
CA PRO A 86 0.73 3.64 16.89
C PRO A 86 1.71 3.99 18.01
N ASP A 87 1.20 4.43 19.15
CA ASP A 87 2.08 4.84 20.24
C ASP A 87 2.82 3.64 20.82
N LYS A 88 2.12 2.53 20.97
CA LYS A 88 2.74 1.32 21.52
C LYS A 88 3.80 0.76 20.60
N VAL A 89 3.51 0.75 19.29
CA VAL A 89 4.49 0.27 18.34
C VAL A 89 5.72 1.15 18.35
N ALA A 90 5.55 2.47 18.33
CA ALA A 90 6.68 3.39 18.34
C ALA A 90 7.53 3.18 19.59
N GLU A 91 6.89 2.98 20.73
CA GLU A 91 7.59 2.73 21.97
C GLU A 91 8.44 1.46 21.88
N ILE A 92 7.84 0.40 21.36
CA ILE A 92 8.53 -0.90 21.30
C ILE A 92 9.70 -0.87 20.34
N VAL A 93 9.49 -0.34 19.12
CA VAL A 93 10.54 -0.42 18.10
C VAL A 93 11.66 0.57 18.36
N ASN A 94 11.45 1.56 19.21
CA ASN A 94 12.49 2.53 19.55
C ASN A 94 13.10 2.29 20.92
N ALA A 95 12.70 1.25 21.60
CA ALA A 95 13.29 0.90 22.88
C ALA A 95 14.74 0.50 22.69
N ALA A 96 15.59 0.94 23.61
CA ALA A 96 17.01 0.67 23.51
C ALA A 96 17.32 -0.76 23.98
#